data_13673bce76646de77f7e9c88972354f9
#
_entry.id   13673bce76646de77f7e9c88972354f9
#
_cell.length_a   1.000
_cell.length_b   1.000
_cell.length_c   1.000
_cell.angle_alpha   90.00
_cell.angle_beta   90.00
_cell.angle_gamma   90.00
#
_symmetry.space_group_name_H-M   'P 1'
#
loop_
_entity.id
_entity.type
_entity.pdbx_description
1 polymer ?
#
loop_
_entity_poly.entity_id
_entity_poly.type
_entity_poly.pdbx_seq_one_letter_code
_entity_poly.pdbx_strand_id
1 'polypeptide(L)' 'MSVLHHESILEDCMDQAITEFCEANKLTPEMFATIEDHLGVQIALDRKANAIFEGRCE' A
#
# COMPACT_ATOMS: atom_id res chain seq x y z
N MET A 1 -7.36 -9.53 -20.92
CA MET A 1 -7.65 -9.96 -19.55
C MET A 1 -7.55 -8.82 -18.59
N SER A 2 -8.61 -8.06 -18.53
CA SER A 2 -8.64 -6.86 -17.73
C SER A 2 -8.60 -7.16 -16.24
N VAL A 3 -9.12 -8.31 -15.82
CA VAL A 3 -9.17 -8.66 -14.40
C VAL A 3 -7.77 -8.83 -13.83
N LEU A 4 -6.93 -9.60 -14.52
CA LEU A 4 -5.56 -9.82 -14.05
C LEU A 4 -4.76 -8.52 -14.05
N HIS A 5 -4.97 -7.71 -15.08
CA HIS A 5 -4.28 -6.42 -15.16
C HIS A 5 -4.69 -5.51 -13.99
N HIS A 6 -5.99 -5.53 -13.67
CA HIS A 6 -6.51 -4.71 -12.58
C HIS A 6 -5.91 -5.12 -11.24
N GLU A 7 -5.82 -6.44 -11.00
CA GLU A 7 -5.24 -6.93 -9.75
C GLU A 7 -3.77 -6.55 -9.64
N SER A 8 -3.05 -6.62 -10.76
CA SER A 8 -1.64 -6.25 -10.76
C SER A 8 -1.44 -4.79 -10.40
N ILE A 9 -2.32 -3.91 -10.89
CA ILE A 9 -2.26 -2.49 -10.55
C ILE A 9 -2.52 -2.28 -9.06
N LEU A 10 -3.50 -2.98 -8.51
CA LEU A 10 -3.80 -2.85 -7.08
C LEU A 10 -2.64 -3.31 -6.22
N GLU A 11 -1.98 -4.41 -6.61
CA GLU A 11 -0.82 -4.89 -5.87
C GLU A 11 0.32 -3.88 -5.92
N ASP A 12 0.55 -3.28 -7.08
CA ASP A 12 1.57 -2.25 -7.22
C ASP A 12 1.26 -1.06 -6.32
N CYS A 13 0.02 -0.64 -6.28
CA CYS A 13 -0.39 0.48 -5.44
C CYS A 13 -0.17 0.17 -3.96
N MET A 14 -0.48 -1.05 -3.55
CA MET A 14 -0.27 -1.44 -2.16
C MET A 14 1.23 -1.48 -1.83
N ASP A 15 2.04 -2.06 -2.72
CA ASP A 15 3.49 -2.09 -2.50
C ASP A 15 4.05 -0.68 -2.37
N GLN A 16 3.62 0.22 -3.24
CA GLN A 16 4.07 1.60 -3.17
C GLN A 16 3.61 2.26 -1.88
N ALA A 17 2.38 1.99 -1.47
CA ALA A 17 1.85 2.55 -0.23
C ALA A 17 2.67 2.08 0.97
N ILE A 18 3.03 0.80 0.99
CA ILE A 18 3.84 0.24 2.08
C ILE A 18 5.22 0.90 2.09
N THR A 19 5.84 1.03 0.93
CA THR A 19 7.15 1.64 0.82
C THR A 19 7.12 3.08 1.34
N GLU A 20 6.14 3.86 0.88
CA GLU A 20 6.03 5.25 1.31
C GLU A 20 5.73 5.36 2.80
N PHE A 21 4.88 4.46 3.30
CA PHE A 21 4.56 4.45 4.72
C PHE A 21 5.80 4.18 5.55
N CYS A 22 6.59 3.20 5.15
CA CYS A 22 7.81 2.87 5.87
C CYS A 22 8.82 4.00 5.81
N GLU A 23 8.97 4.62 4.65
CA GLU A 23 9.92 5.73 4.51
C GLU A 23 9.49 6.94 5.34
N ALA A 24 8.21 7.25 5.31
CA ALA A 24 7.70 8.41 6.05
C ALA A 24 7.87 8.24 7.55
N ASN A 25 7.79 6.99 8.03
CA ASN A 25 7.91 6.71 9.46
C ASN A 25 9.26 6.14 9.84
N LYS A 26 10.19 6.06 8.88
CA LYS A 26 11.54 5.55 9.11
C LYS A 26 11.51 4.15 9.69
N LEU A 27 10.67 3.29 9.11
CA LEU A 27 10.52 1.92 9.54
C LEU A 27 11.38 0.99 8.70
N THR A 28 12.01 0.02 9.36
CA THR A 28 12.66 -1.07 8.63
C THR A 28 11.61 -2.12 8.28
N PRO A 29 11.89 -3.01 7.30
CA PRO A 29 10.96 -4.09 6.99
C PRO A 29 10.60 -4.94 8.21
N GLU A 30 11.56 -5.15 9.11
CA GLU A 30 11.31 -5.93 10.32
C GLU A 30 10.34 -5.21 11.24
N MET A 31 10.53 -3.91 11.40
CA MET A 31 9.64 -3.12 12.23
C MET A 31 8.24 -3.09 11.66
N PHE A 32 8.15 -2.94 10.34
CA PHE A 32 6.84 -2.95 9.68
C PHE A 32 6.15 -4.29 9.90
N ALA A 33 6.90 -5.40 9.82
CA ALA A 33 6.31 -6.72 10.00
C ALA A 33 5.65 -6.88 11.36
N THR A 34 6.15 -6.17 12.39
CA THR A 34 5.57 -6.28 13.73
C THR A 34 4.28 -5.49 13.88
N ILE A 35 4.04 -4.51 13.00
CA ILE A 35 2.87 -3.66 13.12
C ILE A 35 1.90 -3.82 11.95
N GLU A 36 2.23 -4.66 10.97
CA GLU A 36 1.40 -4.76 9.77
C GLU A 36 0.02 -5.30 10.05
N ASP A 37 -0.14 -6.05 11.14
CA ASP A 37 -1.45 -6.58 11.53
C ASP A 37 -2.30 -5.56 12.28
N HIS A 38 -1.72 -4.42 12.61
CA HIS A 38 -2.44 -3.40 13.34
C HIS A 38 -3.52 -2.78 12.47
N LEU A 39 -4.74 -2.71 13.01
CA LEU A 39 -5.87 -2.21 12.24
C LEU A 39 -5.64 -0.79 11.74
N GLY A 40 -5.09 0.07 12.58
CA GLY A 40 -4.81 1.44 12.18
C GLY A 40 -3.84 1.52 11.01
N VAL A 41 -2.83 0.66 11.02
CA VAL A 41 -1.86 0.61 9.92
C VAL A 41 -2.54 0.13 8.64
N GLN A 42 -3.38 -0.90 8.74
CA GLN A 42 -4.09 -1.41 7.57
C GLN A 42 -5.00 -0.36 6.96
N ILE A 43 -5.70 0.40 7.80
CA ILE A 43 -6.57 1.46 7.30
C ILE A 43 -5.75 2.55 6.61
N ALA A 44 -4.63 2.93 7.19
CA ALA A 44 -3.76 3.95 6.59
C ALA A 44 -3.23 3.49 5.24
N LEU A 45 -2.82 2.22 5.15
CA LEU A 45 -2.30 1.67 3.90
C LEU A 45 -3.40 1.59 2.84
N ASP A 46 -4.61 1.19 3.24
CA ASP A 46 -5.73 1.14 2.33
C ASP A 46 -6.00 2.51 1.71
N ARG A 47 -6.06 3.53 2.55
CA ARG A 47 -6.32 4.88 2.07
C ARG A 47 -5.23 5.36 1.13
N LYS A 48 -3.98 5.06 1.48
CA LYS A 48 -2.87 5.49 0.66
C LYS A 48 -2.87 4.76 -0.68
N ALA A 49 -3.12 3.46 -0.66
CA ALA A 49 -3.17 2.67 -1.88
C ALA A 49 -4.31 3.14 -2.78
N ASN A 50 -5.46 3.44 -2.20
CA ASN A 50 -6.59 3.94 -2.97
C ASN A 50 -6.29 5.28 -3.62
N ALA A 51 -5.60 6.17 -2.92
CA ALA A 51 -5.22 7.45 -3.47
C ALA A 51 -4.28 7.27 -4.65
N ILE A 52 -3.32 6.34 -4.53
CA ILE A 52 -2.40 6.05 -5.61
C ILE A 52 -3.15 5.46 -6.79
N PHE A 53 -4.05 4.53 -6.52
CA PHE A 53 -4.84 3.88 -7.56
C PHE A 53 -5.68 4.88 -8.32
N GLU A 54 -6.34 5.79 -7.60
CA GLU A 54 -7.17 6.80 -8.24
C GLU A 54 -6.34 7.72 -9.13
N GLY A 55 -5.13 8.03 -8.69
CA GLY A 55 -4.25 8.84 -9.50
C GLY A 55 -3.80 8.16 -10.78
N ARG A 56 -3.77 6.82 -10.77
CA ARG A 56 -3.37 6.05 -11.95
C ARG A 56 -4.54 5.76 -12.89
N CYS A 57 -5.75 5.84 -12.39
CA CYS A 57 -6.94 5.44 -13.16
C CYS A 57 -7.51 6.55 -14.00
N GLU A 58 -6.80 7.62 -14.15
CA GLU A 58 -7.26 8.66 -15.05
C GLU A 58 -7.07 8.27 -16.53
#